data_c4c057695f4bf0c73cb790abd385a85d
#
_entry.id   c4c057695f4bf0c73cb790abd385a85d
#
_cell.length_a   1.000
_cell.length_b   1.000
_cell.length_c   1.000
_cell.angle_alpha   90.00
_cell.angle_beta   90.00
_cell.angle_gamma   90.00
#
_symmetry.space_group_name_H-M   'P 1'
#
loop_
_entity.id
_entity.type
_entity.pdbx_description
1 polymer ?
#
loop_
_entity_poly.entity_id
_entity_poly.type
_entity_poly.pdbx_seq_one_letter_code
_entity_poly.pdbx_strand_id
1 'polypeptide(L)'
;MPDPKIVAAMDKYRNALLKADAAAAGRLVNAYGRIFAKLQNDIRALEADISDLGQNPTRGQIVRLERYKTLIEQTAREMDRYATILGNEVDAQRTIAVQSALGNNRALVQAALPNLPTAAQAQILAGFNRLNPAAIESILGALIDSPLSKLLDGFGAKAAQDISNAILEGVALGYNPRKVAARIADVLGGNLTRSLTIARTETLRAYRTAALANYRSNSAVVKGWKWNSTKDNVCCLACLALDGQTFSLDKNFMPAHPNCRCAPEPLTVSYKDLGLDVPDLEPRATATDWFNGLSEGEQRKFFTAAAWRAYQDGAVQLTDFIGLQKSKDWGDAYVERSLKDILGNDANKYYATRAA
;
A
#
# COMPACT_ATOMS: atom_id res chain seq x y z
N MET A 1 4.67 -7.64 -30.05
CA MET A 1 3.93 -6.64 -29.24
C MET A 1 3.26 -7.38 -28.10
N PRO A 2 3.14 -6.81 -26.89
CA PRO A 2 2.44 -7.46 -25.78
C PRO A 2 1.01 -7.77 -26.18
N ASP A 3 0.43 -8.84 -25.64
CA ASP A 3 -1.01 -9.07 -25.86
C ASP A 3 -1.79 -7.96 -25.13
N PRO A 4 -2.41 -7.02 -25.86
CA PRO A 4 -3.12 -5.91 -25.25
C PRO A 4 -4.30 -6.36 -24.38
N LYS A 5 -4.78 -7.61 -24.56
CA LYS A 5 -5.92 -8.14 -23.82
C LYS A 5 -5.61 -8.40 -22.36
N ILE A 6 -4.45 -9.01 -22.03
CA ILE A 6 -4.10 -9.26 -20.62
C ILE A 6 -3.80 -7.96 -19.91
N VAL A 7 -3.10 -7.02 -20.54
CA VAL A 7 -2.83 -5.69 -19.96
C VAL A 7 -4.13 -4.96 -19.69
N ALA A 8 -5.04 -4.89 -20.68
CA ALA A 8 -6.35 -4.26 -20.53
C ALA A 8 -7.20 -4.94 -19.44
N ALA A 9 -7.17 -6.26 -19.32
CA ALA A 9 -7.87 -6.99 -18.27
C ALA A 9 -7.28 -6.70 -16.88
N MET A 10 -5.95 -6.70 -16.74
CA MET A 10 -5.27 -6.35 -15.48
C MET A 10 -5.62 -4.92 -15.04
N ASP A 11 -5.59 -3.96 -15.97
CA ASP A 11 -5.91 -2.55 -15.69
C ASP A 11 -7.39 -2.39 -15.30
N LYS A 12 -8.30 -3.03 -16.01
CA LYS A 12 -9.74 -3.02 -15.68
C LYS A 12 -9.99 -3.48 -14.24
N TYR A 13 -9.42 -4.62 -13.86
CA TYR A 13 -9.66 -5.20 -12.54
C TYR A 13 -8.95 -4.42 -11.43
N ARG A 14 -7.74 -3.94 -11.68
CA ARG A 14 -7.02 -3.06 -10.76
C ARG A 14 -7.80 -1.76 -10.54
N ASN A 15 -8.29 -1.12 -11.59
CA ASN A 15 -9.07 0.11 -11.48
C ASN A 15 -10.37 -0.09 -10.71
N ALA A 16 -11.05 -1.23 -10.89
CA ALA A 16 -12.24 -1.58 -10.10
C ALA A 16 -11.91 -1.72 -8.61
N LEU A 17 -10.80 -2.41 -8.28
CA LEU A 17 -10.35 -2.58 -6.90
C LEU A 17 -9.92 -1.24 -6.27
N LEU A 18 -9.20 -0.41 -7.01
CA LEU A 18 -8.79 0.92 -6.53
C LEU A 18 -9.98 1.88 -6.36
N LYS A 19 -11.04 1.73 -7.17
CA LYS A 19 -12.29 2.48 -6.98
C LYS A 19 -13.02 2.06 -5.69
N ALA A 20 -13.04 0.76 -5.39
CA ALA A 20 -13.60 0.25 -4.13
C ALA A 20 -12.78 0.75 -2.92
N ASP A 21 -11.44 0.71 -3.02
CA ASP A 21 -10.52 1.26 -2.02
C ASP A 21 -10.75 2.77 -1.78
N ALA A 22 -10.93 3.55 -2.84
CA ALA A 22 -11.23 4.98 -2.72
C ALA A 22 -12.57 5.26 -2.02
N ALA A 23 -13.60 4.45 -2.28
CA ALA A 23 -14.88 4.55 -1.60
C ALA A 23 -14.76 4.20 -0.10
N ALA A 24 -13.99 3.15 0.24
CA ALA A 24 -13.68 2.79 1.62
C ALA A 24 -12.90 3.91 2.34
N ALA A 25 -11.89 4.47 1.67
CA ALA A 25 -11.14 5.62 2.18
C ALA A 25 -12.06 6.81 2.48
N GLY A 26 -13.03 7.12 1.61
CA GLY A 26 -14.02 8.17 1.83
C GLY A 26 -14.86 7.93 3.10
N ARG A 27 -15.29 6.69 3.36
CA ARG A 27 -16.03 6.36 4.59
C ARG A 27 -15.17 6.52 5.84
N LEU A 28 -13.90 6.10 5.78
CA LEU A 28 -12.94 6.25 6.88
C LEU A 28 -12.64 7.74 7.16
N VAL A 29 -12.42 8.54 6.12
CA VAL A 29 -12.23 10.00 6.26
C VAL A 29 -13.42 10.65 6.93
N ASN A 30 -14.65 10.31 6.51
CA ASN A 30 -15.87 10.84 7.11
C ASN A 30 -16.06 10.41 8.58
N ALA A 31 -15.74 9.15 8.90
CA ALA A 31 -15.77 8.67 10.28
C ALA A 31 -14.75 9.40 11.16
N TYR A 32 -13.52 9.54 10.65
CA TYR A 32 -12.45 10.26 11.34
C TYR A 32 -12.78 11.75 11.53
N GLY A 33 -13.33 12.39 10.52
CA GLY A 33 -13.74 13.80 10.58
C GLY A 33 -14.75 14.10 11.68
N ARG A 34 -15.69 13.18 11.94
CA ARG A 34 -16.63 13.31 13.07
C ARG A 34 -15.94 13.23 14.42
N ILE A 35 -14.95 12.36 14.57
CA ILE A 35 -14.13 12.23 15.79
C ILE A 35 -13.26 13.47 15.97
N PHE A 36 -12.59 13.90 14.92
CA PHE A 36 -11.76 15.10 14.93
C PHE A 36 -12.56 16.34 15.36
N ALA A 37 -13.78 16.51 14.83
CA ALA A 37 -14.65 17.63 15.20
C ALA A 37 -15.02 17.65 16.69
N LYS A 38 -15.22 16.48 17.31
CA LYS A 38 -15.44 16.39 18.77
C LYS A 38 -14.20 16.84 19.54
N LEU A 39 -13.04 16.27 19.19
CA LEU A 39 -11.77 16.60 19.88
C LEU A 39 -11.36 18.06 19.69
N GLN A 40 -11.73 18.71 18.58
CA GLN A 40 -11.42 20.11 18.31
C GLN A 40 -11.95 21.08 19.38
N ASN A 41 -13.13 20.82 19.94
CA ASN A 41 -13.70 21.65 21.00
C ASN A 41 -12.87 21.52 22.28
N ASP A 42 -12.46 20.31 22.64
CA ASP A 42 -11.64 20.06 23.82
C ASP A 42 -10.23 20.63 23.66
N ILE A 43 -9.66 20.56 22.44
CA ILE A 43 -8.37 21.18 22.10
C ILE A 43 -8.44 22.70 22.28
N ARG A 44 -9.50 23.37 21.80
CA ARG A 44 -9.68 24.83 21.96
C ARG A 44 -9.87 25.22 23.42
N ALA A 45 -10.61 24.40 24.17
CA ALA A 45 -10.81 24.65 25.60
C ALA A 45 -9.50 24.49 26.38
N LEU A 46 -8.67 23.48 26.04
CA LEU A 46 -7.33 23.34 26.62
C LEU A 46 -6.39 24.47 26.21
N GLU A 47 -6.46 24.95 24.96
CA GLU A 47 -5.71 26.12 24.49
C GLU A 47 -5.97 27.35 25.36
N ALA A 48 -7.25 27.60 25.71
CA ALA A 48 -7.62 28.68 26.63
C ALA A 48 -7.01 28.49 28.03
N ASP A 49 -7.16 27.29 28.62
CA ASP A 49 -6.61 26.99 29.94
C ASP A 49 -5.07 27.14 29.97
N ILE A 50 -4.36 26.75 28.91
CA ILE A 50 -2.92 26.93 28.80
C ILE A 50 -2.56 28.44 28.72
N SER A 51 -3.38 29.22 28.00
CA SER A 51 -3.22 30.66 27.89
C SER A 51 -3.35 31.35 29.23
N ASP A 52 -4.31 30.89 30.05
CA ASP A 52 -4.59 31.46 31.40
C ASP A 52 -3.46 31.16 32.40
N LEU A 53 -2.63 30.16 32.16
CA LEU A 53 -1.42 29.89 32.99
C LEU A 53 -0.30 30.93 32.77
N GLY A 54 -0.44 31.82 31.77
CA GLY A 54 0.52 32.84 31.46
C GLY A 54 1.69 32.37 30.57
N GLN A 55 2.77 33.19 30.57
CA GLN A 55 3.95 32.86 29.77
C GLN A 55 4.78 31.74 30.43
N ASN A 56 5.19 30.76 29.61
CA ASN A 56 6.05 29.65 30.02
C ASN A 56 5.47 28.73 31.12
N PRO A 57 4.28 28.14 30.92
CA PRO A 57 3.73 27.16 31.85
C PRO A 57 4.65 25.93 31.96
N THR A 58 4.74 25.34 33.15
CA THR A 58 5.52 24.12 33.36
C THR A 58 4.75 22.89 32.98
N ARG A 59 5.47 21.80 32.64
CA ARG A 59 4.85 20.47 32.43
C ARG A 59 3.94 20.05 33.56
N GLY A 60 4.36 20.29 34.82
CA GLY A 60 3.59 19.97 36.02
C GLY A 60 2.25 20.73 36.11
N GLN A 61 2.20 21.98 35.66
CA GLN A 61 0.97 22.75 35.60
C GLN A 61 0.01 22.15 34.53
N ILE A 62 0.52 21.84 33.32
CA ILE A 62 -0.28 21.28 32.23
C ILE A 62 -0.93 19.94 32.63
N VAL A 63 -0.16 18.99 33.19
CA VAL A 63 -0.69 17.66 33.55
C VAL A 63 -1.70 17.69 34.68
N ARG A 64 -1.78 18.80 35.44
CA ARG A 64 -2.80 19.00 36.49
C ARG A 64 -4.09 19.59 35.95
N LEU A 65 -4.10 20.16 34.73
CA LEU A 65 -5.32 20.68 34.11
C LEU A 65 -6.31 19.54 33.89
N GLU A 66 -7.54 19.71 34.34
CA GLU A 66 -8.58 18.70 34.17
C GLU A 66 -8.89 18.48 32.68
N ARG A 67 -8.92 19.56 31.89
CA ARG A 67 -9.13 19.47 30.45
C ARG A 67 -8.02 18.73 29.70
N TYR A 68 -6.78 18.81 30.17
CA TYR A 68 -5.69 17.99 29.62
C TYR A 68 -5.97 16.50 29.83
N LYS A 69 -6.33 16.09 31.05
CA LYS A 69 -6.64 14.69 31.38
C LYS A 69 -7.84 14.20 30.55
N THR A 70 -8.91 15.01 30.55
CA THR A 70 -10.13 14.71 29.79
C THR A 70 -9.85 14.55 28.29
N LEU A 71 -9.06 15.45 27.68
CA LEU A 71 -8.67 15.34 26.28
C LEU A 71 -7.91 14.05 25.98
N ILE A 72 -6.92 13.70 26.81
CA ILE A 72 -6.12 12.47 26.64
C ILE A 72 -6.99 11.22 26.72
N GLU A 73 -7.85 11.11 27.74
CA GLU A 73 -8.77 9.98 27.89
C GLU A 73 -9.80 9.91 26.77
N GLN A 74 -10.35 11.04 26.37
CA GLN A 74 -11.33 11.10 25.29
C GLN A 74 -10.70 10.74 23.95
N THR A 75 -9.48 11.19 23.69
CA THR A 75 -8.72 10.79 22.51
C THR A 75 -8.54 9.29 22.46
N ALA A 76 -8.09 8.65 23.55
CA ALA A 76 -7.94 7.20 23.61
C ALA A 76 -9.26 6.50 23.24
N ARG A 77 -10.36 6.85 23.90
CA ARG A 77 -11.68 6.23 23.67
C ARG A 77 -12.20 6.42 22.23
N GLU A 78 -12.11 7.64 21.69
CA GLU A 78 -12.63 7.92 20.35
C GLU A 78 -11.75 7.26 19.27
N MET A 79 -10.45 7.18 19.50
CA MET A 79 -9.54 6.51 18.55
C MET A 79 -9.64 4.99 18.62
N ASP A 80 -9.97 4.39 19.77
CA ASP A 80 -10.29 2.95 19.85
C ASP A 80 -11.62 2.63 19.14
N ARG A 81 -12.62 3.50 19.25
CA ARG A 81 -13.85 3.39 18.45
C ARG A 81 -13.56 3.48 16.96
N TYR A 82 -12.69 4.40 16.58
CA TYR A 82 -12.27 4.52 15.18
C TYR A 82 -11.50 3.28 14.70
N ALA A 83 -10.62 2.71 15.51
CA ALA A 83 -9.92 1.48 15.20
C ALA A 83 -10.89 0.32 14.93
N THR A 84 -11.99 0.23 15.68
CA THR A 84 -13.06 -0.74 15.41
C THR A 84 -13.73 -0.49 14.04
N ILE A 85 -14.04 0.77 13.70
CA ILE A 85 -14.59 1.13 12.39
C ILE A 85 -13.60 0.78 11.29
N LEU A 86 -12.33 1.08 11.48
CA LEU A 86 -11.26 0.77 10.53
C LEU A 86 -11.13 -0.75 10.33
N GLY A 87 -11.13 -1.53 11.41
CA GLY A 87 -11.07 -3.00 11.35
C GLY A 87 -12.24 -3.57 10.53
N ASN A 88 -13.46 -3.18 10.83
CA ASN A 88 -14.66 -3.62 10.12
C ASN A 88 -14.63 -3.24 8.62
N GLU A 89 -14.17 -2.03 8.30
CA GLU A 89 -14.04 -1.59 6.91
C GLU A 89 -12.98 -2.40 6.17
N VAL A 90 -11.84 -2.66 6.80
CA VAL A 90 -10.77 -3.50 6.22
C VAL A 90 -11.27 -4.91 5.96
N ASP A 91 -11.98 -5.54 6.88
CA ASP A 91 -12.50 -6.90 6.71
C ASP A 91 -13.54 -6.98 5.59
N ALA A 92 -14.41 -5.98 5.48
CA ALA A 92 -15.33 -5.87 4.35
C ALA A 92 -14.58 -5.73 3.00
N GLN A 93 -13.55 -4.89 2.95
CA GLN A 93 -12.73 -4.72 1.75
C GLN A 93 -11.90 -5.95 1.41
N ARG A 94 -11.39 -6.68 2.39
CA ARG A 94 -10.70 -7.96 2.20
C ARG A 94 -11.62 -8.99 1.52
N THR A 95 -12.86 -9.10 1.98
CA THR A 95 -13.86 -9.99 1.39
C THR A 95 -14.12 -9.64 -0.07
N ILE A 96 -14.34 -8.36 -0.37
CA ILE A 96 -14.53 -7.87 -1.75
C ILE A 96 -13.30 -8.16 -2.60
N ALA A 97 -12.09 -7.94 -2.06
CA ALA A 97 -10.83 -8.15 -2.78
C ALA A 97 -10.60 -9.64 -3.10
N VAL A 98 -10.87 -10.54 -2.16
CA VAL A 98 -10.79 -12.00 -2.37
C VAL A 98 -11.77 -12.44 -3.46
N GLN A 99 -13.04 -12.04 -3.37
CA GLN A 99 -14.06 -12.36 -4.37
C GLN A 99 -13.69 -11.81 -5.75
N SER A 100 -13.18 -10.57 -5.80
CA SER A 100 -12.71 -9.96 -7.05
C SER A 100 -11.54 -10.73 -7.66
N ALA A 101 -10.56 -11.15 -6.88
CA ALA A 101 -9.44 -11.96 -7.35
C ALA A 101 -9.92 -13.28 -7.96
N LEU A 102 -10.81 -13.98 -7.28
CA LEU A 102 -11.33 -15.27 -7.74
C LEU A 102 -12.20 -15.14 -9.00
N GLY A 103 -13.02 -14.08 -9.07
CA GLY A 103 -13.84 -13.80 -10.26
C GLY A 103 -12.98 -13.39 -11.48
N ASN A 104 -11.90 -12.67 -11.25
CA ASN A 104 -11.06 -12.10 -12.30
C ASN A 104 -10.01 -13.10 -12.83
N ASN A 105 -9.49 -14.01 -11.99
CA ASN A 105 -8.38 -14.88 -12.35
C ASN A 105 -8.68 -15.74 -13.60
N ARG A 106 -9.88 -16.28 -13.71
CA ARG A 106 -10.28 -17.05 -14.91
C ARG A 106 -10.20 -16.18 -16.18
N ALA A 107 -10.71 -14.96 -16.11
CA ALA A 107 -10.67 -14.02 -17.22
C ALA A 107 -9.24 -13.55 -17.55
N LEU A 108 -8.38 -13.41 -16.53
CA LEU A 108 -6.97 -13.10 -16.74
C LEU A 108 -6.23 -14.24 -17.42
N VAL A 109 -6.46 -15.49 -17.00
CA VAL A 109 -5.88 -16.66 -17.65
C VAL A 109 -6.41 -16.76 -19.09
N GLN A 110 -7.70 -16.55 -19.32
CA GLN A 110 -8.27 -16.50 -20.66
C GLN A 110 -7.62 -15.43 -21.54
N ALA A 111 -7.36 -14.25 -20.99
CA ALA A 111 -6.68 -13.16 -21.70
C ALA A 111 -5.19 -13.45 -21.96
N ALA A 112 -4.58 -14.35 -21.21
CA ALA A 112 -3.21 -14.81 -21.40
C ALA A 112 -3.10 -15.98 -22.40
N LEU A 113 -4.22 -16.53 -22.88
CA LEU A 113 -4.23 -17.55 -23.92
C LEU A 113 -4.26 -16.89 -25.31
N PRO A 114 -3.73 -17.56 -26.35
CA PRO A 114 -3.79 -17.06 -27.71
C PRO A 114 -5.23 -16.97 -28.24
N ASN A 115 -5.39 -16.37 -29.40
CA ASN A 115 -6.67 -16.36 -30.11
C ASN A 115 -7.00 -17.78 -30.62
N LEU A 116 -7.57 -18.58 -29.74
CA LEU A 116 -8.01 -19.93 -30.04
C LEU A 116 -9.51 -19.95 -30.41
N PRO A 117 -9.96 -20.95 -31.18
CA PRO A 117 -11.37 -21.22 -31.30
C PRO A 117 -12.04 -21.36 -29.93
N THR A 118 -13.27 -20.89 -29.81
CA THR A 118 -14.01 -20.87 -28.54
C THR A 118 -14.07 -22.22 -27.85
N ALA A 119 -14.20 -23.32 -28.65
CA ALA A 119 -14.21 -24.68 -28.11
C ALA A 119 -12.87 -25.06 -27.45
N ALA A 120 -11.72 -24.71 -28.03
CA ALA A 120 -10.41 -25.00 -27.47
C ALA A 120 -10.14 -24.18 -26.19
N GLN A 121 -10.51 -22.91 -26.20
CA GLN A 121 -10.47 -22.09 -24.98
C GLN A 121 -11.36 -22.66 -23.88
N ALA A 122 -12.58 -23.05 -24.22
CA ALA A 122 -13.52 -23.66 -23.27
C ALA A 122 -12.97 -24.95 -22.67
N GLN A 123 -12.28 -25.77 -23.46
CA GLN A 123 -11.66 -27.02 -22.99
C GLN A 123 -10.54 -26.76 -21.98
N ILE A 124 -9.64 -25.82 -22.27
CA ILE A 124 -8.56 -25.40 -21.34
C ILE A 124 -9.16 -24.83 -20.05
N LEU A 125 -10.16 -23.95 -20.18
CA LEU A 125 -10.80 -23.30 -19.05
C LEU A 125 -11.80 -24.19 -18.30
N ALA A 126 -12.22 -25.33 -18.86
CA ALA A 126 -13.04 -26.32 -18.17
C ALA A 126 -12.30 -26.95 -17.00
N GLY A 127 -10.96 -27.13 -17.12
CA GLY A 127 -10.09 -27.56 -16.04
C GLY A 127 -9.72 -26.48 -15.02
N PHE A 128 -10.13 -25.23 -15.26
CA PHE A 128 -9.81 -24.12 -14.35
C PHE A 128 -10.74 -24.17 -13.13
N ASN A 129 -10.18 -24.63 -12.01
CA ASN A 129 -10.89 -24.84 -10.77
C ASN A 129 -11.11 -23.50 -10.03
N ARG A 130 -12.35 -23.27 -9.59
CA ARG A 130 -12.61 -22.21 -8.59
C ARG A 130 -12.22 -22.75 -7.21
N LEU A 131 -11.65 -21.89 -6.38
CA LEU A 131 -11.47 -22.24 -4.98
C LEU A 131 -12.84 -22.55 -4.36
N ASN A 132 -12.90 -23.62 -3.58
CA ASN A 132 -14.11 -23.96 -2.83
C ASN A 132 -14.34 -22.98 -1.67
N PRO A 133 -15.56 -22.88 -1.11
CA PRO A 133 -15.86 -21.98 -0.01
C PRO A 133 -14.92 -22.14 1.20
N ALA A 134 -14.57 -23.36 1.57
CA ALA A 134 -13.68 -23.62 2.71
C ALA A 134 -12.26 -23.08 2.47
N ALA A 135 -11.75 -23.15 1.23
CA ALA A 135 -10.46 -22.55 0.88
C ALA A 135 -10.53 -21.02 0.94
N ILE A 136 -11.66 -20.43 0.55
CA ILE A 136 -11.88 -18.97 0.65
C ILE A 136 -11.92 -18.55 2.12
N GLU A 137 -12.65 -19.28 2.96
CA GLU A 137 -12.69 -19.04 4.41
C GLU A 137 -11.31 -19.18 5.05
N SER A 138 -10.52 -20.18 4.64
CA SER A 138 -9.14 -20.35 5.10
C SER A 138 -8.25 -19.17 4.72
N ILE A 139 -8.39 -18.63 3.49
CA ILE A 139 -7.65 -17.44 3.05
C ILE A 139 -8.04 -16.22 3.89
N LEU A 140 -9.33 -16.01 4.10
CA LEU A 140 -9.84 -14.92 4.95
C LEU A 140 -9.39 -15.08 6.40
N GLY A 141 -9.44 -16.28 6.95
CA GLY A 141 -8.95 -16.60 8.29
C GLY A 141 -7.45 -16.30 8.46
N ALA A 142 -6.63 -16.73 7.50
CA ALA A 142 -5.20 -16.42 7.51
C ALA A 142 -4.89 -14.91 7.40
N LEU A 143 -5.81 -14.13 6.80
CA LEU A 143 -5.69 -12.67 6.76
C LEU A 143 -6.08 -12.00 8.08
N ILE A 144 -6.92 -12.64 8.92
CA ILE A 144 -7.26 -12.14 10.25
C ILE A 144 -6.03 -12.19 11.17
N ASP A 145 -5.22 -13.25 11.08
CA ASP A 145 -3.94 -13.36 11.78
C ASP A 145 -2.82 -12.48 11.18
N SER A 146 -3.17 -11.65 10.21
CA SER A 146 -2.24 -10.72 9.57
C SER A 146 -1.80 -9.62 10.55
N PRO A 147 -0.75 -8.84 10.20
CA PRO A 147 -0.30 -7.69 10.98
C PRO A 147 -1.40 -6.68 11.35
N LEU A 148 -2.59 -6.74 10.74
CA LEU A 148 -3.68 -5.78 10.99
C LEU A 148 -4.07 -5.72 12.47
N SER A 149 -4.28 -6.85 13.14
CA SER A 149 -4.63 -6.85 14.57
C SER A 149 -3.58 -6.12 15.39
N LYS A 150 -2.29 -6.40 15.11
CA LYS A 150 -1.15 -5.71 15.76
C LYS A 150 -1.06 -4.22 15.41
N LEU A 151 -1.47 -3.84 14.20
CA LEU A 151 -1.48 -2.45 13.77
C LEU A 151 -2.61 -1.65 14.42
N LEU A 152 -3.70 -2.31 14.82
CA LEU A 152 -4.85 -1.74 15.51
C LEU A 152 -4.74 -1.84 17.03
N ASP A 153 -3.95 -2.76 17.55
CA ASP A 153 -3.72 -2.91 19.00
C ASP A 153 -3.17 -1.61 19.59
N GLY A 154 -3.83 -1.14 20.65
CA GLY A 154 -3.43 0.07 21.34
C GLY A 154 -3.51 1.35 20.50
N PHE A 155 -4.26 1.35 19.39
CA PHE A 155 -4.37 2.49 18.47
C PHE A 155 -4.81 3.76 19.19
N GLY A 156 -5.81 3.67 20.08
CA GLY A 156 -6.28 4.79 20.89
C GLY A 156 -5.27 5.23 21.94
N ALA A 157 -4.66 4.30 22.64
CA ALA A 157 -3.63 4.60 23.64
C ALA A 157 -2.41 5.27 23.01
N LYS A 158 -1.97 4.79 21.84
CA LYS A 158 -0.88 5.40 21.09
C LYS A 158 -1.24 6.81 20.63
N ALA A 159 -2.41 7.04 20.07
CA ALA A 159 -2.85 8.37 19.64
C ALA A 159 -2.92 9.35 20.82
N ALA A 160 -3.43 8.91 21.97
CA ALA A 160 -3.46 9.70 23.20
C ALA A 160 -2.04 10.05 23.68
N GLN A 161 -1.10 9.10 23.63
CA GLN A 161 0.30 9.35 23.99
C GLN A 161 0.98 10.33 23.02
N ASP A 162 0.74 10.19 21.71
CA ASP A 162 1.32 11.09 20.70
C ASP A 162 0.78 12.54 20.89
N ILE A 163 -0.50 12.70 21.23
CA ILE A 163 -1.09 14.01 21.57
C ILE A 163 -0.48 14.57 22.87
N SER A 164 -0.38 13.72 23.91
CA SER A 164 0.26 14.10 25.16
C SER A 164 1.68 14.62 24.92
N ASN A 165 2.48 13.90 24.15
CA ASN A 165 3.83 14.29 23.79
C ASN A 165 3.85 15.62 23.01
N ALA A 166 2.95 15.80 22.05
CA ALA A 166 2.85 17.05 21.27
C ALA A 166 2.55 18.26 22.14
N ILE A 167 1.68 18.12 23.15
CA ILE A 167 1.35 19.17 24.11
C ILE A 167 2.56 19.48 24.99
N LEU A 168 3.10 18.47 25.66
CA LEU A 168 4.17 18.66 26.66
C LEU A 168 5.48 19.14 26.03
N GLU A 169 5.83 18.64 24.85
CA GLU A 169 6.99 19.09 24.09
C GLU A 169 6.79 20.53 23.58
N GLY A 170 5.60 20.84 23.05
CA GLY A 170 5.30 22.19 22.58
C GLY A 170 5.41 23.24 23.69
N VAL A 171 4.92 22.89 24.90
CA VAL A 171 5.06 23.75 26.08
C VAL A 171 6.51 23.86 26.50
N ALA A 172 7.27 22.78 26.55
CA ALA A 172 8.70 22.78 26.91
C ALA A 172 9.55 23.63 25.94
N LEU A 173 9.16 23.71 24.67
CA LEU A 173 9.80 24.54 23.64
C LEU A 173 9.32 26.01 23.67
N GLY A 174 8.46 26.38 24.63
CA GLY A 174 7.92 27.74 24.74
C GLY A 174 6.94 28.10 23.59
N TYR A 175 6.29 27.13 22.99
CA TYR A 175 5.30 27.42 21.95
C TYR A 175 4.05 28.05 22.55
N ASN A 176 3.52 29.07 21.87
CA ASN A 176 2.24 29.62 22.24
C ASN A 176 1.11 28.56 22.11
N PRO A 177 -0.01 28.72 22.85
CA PRO A 177 -1.10 27.74 22.88
C PRO A 177 -1.64 27.38 21.48
N ARG A 178 -1.77 28.34 20.58
CA ARG A 178 -2.24 28.13 19.21
C ARG A 178 -1.30 27.22 18.42
N LYS A 179 0.02 27.33 18.60
CA LYS A 179 1.01 26.46 17.95
C LYS A 179 0.96 25.04 18.55
N VAL A 180 0.69 24.91 19.85
CA VAL A 180 0.44 23.60 20.49
C VAL A 180 -0.80 22.94 19.90
N ALA A 181 -1.91 23.67 19.74
CA ALA A 181 -3.14 23.18 19.12
C ALA A 181 -2.90 22.72 17.67
N ALA A 182 -2.12 23.45 16.88
CA ALA A 182 -1.74 23.03 15.51
C ALA A 182 -0.96 21.72 15.50
N ARG A 183 -0.01 21.50 16.43
CA ARG A 183 0.72 20.23 16.55
C ARG A 183 -0.20 19.04 16.86
N ILE A 184 -1.21 19.24 17.69
CA ILE A 184 -2.22 18.20 17.97
C ILE A 184 -2.97 17.85 16.68
N ALA A 185 -3.35 18.84 15.88
CA ALA A 185 -4.02 18.62 14.60
C ALA A 185 -3.13 17.83 13.61
N ASP A 186 -1.82 18.12 13.57
CA ASP A 186 -0.84 17.39 12.75
C ASP A 186 -0.73 15.92 13.17
N VAL A 187 -0.67 15.64 14.48
CA VAL A 187 -0.65 14.26 15.01
C VAL A 187 -1.91 13.49 14.61
N LEU A 188 -3.08 14.10 14.75
CA LEU A 188 -4.34 13.51 14.32
C LEU A 188 -4.38 13.27 12.80
N GLY A 189 -3.89 14.22 12.00
CA GLY A 189 -3.75 14.05 10.55
C GLY A 189 -2.85 12.86 10.19
N GLY A 190 -1.76 12.65 10.90
CA GLY A 190 -0.87 11.51 10.76
C GLY A 190 -1.57 10.17 11.05
N ASN A 191 -2.41 10.11 12.06
CA ASN A 191 -3.20 8.91 12.39
C ASN A 191 -4.21 8.55 11.31
N LEU A 192 -4.86 9.54 10.68
CA LEU A 192 -5.73 9.30 9.52
C LEU A 192 -4.93 8.74 8.34
N THR A 193 -3.79 9.33 8.00
CA THR A 193 -2.92 8.85 6.91
C THR A 193 -2.49 7.41 7.14
N ARG A 194 -2.09 7.06 8.38
CA ARG A 194 -1.75 5.69 8.77
C ARG A 194 -2.94 4.74 8.56
N SER A 195 -4.14 5.14 8.95
CA SER A 195 -5.37 4.35 8.80
C SER A 195 -5.68 4.03 7.33
N LEU A 196 -5.56 5.03 6.46
CA LEU A 196 -5.77 4.86 5.03
C LEU A 196 -4.70 3.95 4.40
N THR A 197 -3.46 4.05 4.88
CA THR A 197 -2.37 3.15 4.47
C THR A 197 -2.65 1.71 4.88
N ILE A 198 -3.13 1.48 6.11
CA ILE A 198 -3.54 0.16 6.60
C ILE A 198 -4.64 -0.41 5.72
N ALA A 199 -5.73 0.35 5.52
CA ALA A 199 -6.88 -0.12 4.75
C ALA A 199 -6.48 -0.55 3.33
N ARG A 200 -5.77 0.29 2.60
CA ARG A 200 -5.31 -0.02 1.23
C ARG A 200 -4.37 -1.22 1.20
N THR A 201 -3.39 -1.27 2.10
CA THR A 201 -2.38 -2.34 2.11
C THR A 201 -3.04 -3.68 2.34
N GLU A 202 -3.96 -3.76 3.30
CA GLU A 202 -4.65 -5.00 3.65
C GLU A 202 -5.65 -5.47 2.58
N THR A 203 -6.36 -4.54 1.94
CA THR A 203 -7.23 -4.83 0.79
C THR A 203 -6.44 -5.45 -0.36
N LEU A 204 -5.31 -4.83 -0.74
CA LEU A 204 -4.47 -5.32 -1.83
C LEU A 204 -3.72 -6.60 -1.45
N ARG A 205 -3.36 -6.79 -0.18
CA ARG A 205 -2.81 -8.05 0.33
C ARG A 205 -3.81 -9.19 0.15
N ALA A 206 -5.07 -8.97 0.52
CA ALA A 206 -6.13 -9.95 0.37
C ALA A 206 -6.32 -10.36 -1.11
N TYR A 207 -6.37 -9.39 -2.01
CA TYR A 207 -6.43 -9.65 -3.45
C TYR A 207 -5.28 -10.53 -3.94
N ARG A 208 -4.04 -10.17 -3.60
CA ARG A 208 -2.83 -10.90 -4.02
C ARG A 208 -2.81 -12.33 -3.47
N THR A 209 -3.14 -12.49 -2.19
CA THR A 209 -3.19 -13.80 -1.53
C THR A 209 -4.20 -14.72 -2.20
N ALA A 210 -5.40 -14.22 -2.48
CA ALA A 210 -6.45 -14.99 -3.17
C ALA A 210 -6.05 -15.31 -4.62
N ALA A 211 -5.44 -14.34 -5.34
CA ALA A 211 -4.97 -14.57 -6.70
C ALA A 211 -3.92 -15.68 -6.75
N LEU A 212 -2.91 -15.63 -5.88
CA LEU A 212 -1.84 -16.63 -5.84
C LEU A 212 -2.35 -18.01 -5.37
N ALA A 213 -3.28 -18.06 -4.43
CA ALA A 213 -3.91 -19.32 -4.01
C ALA A 213 -4.68 -19.97 -5.18
N ASN A 214 -5.42 -19.15 -5.95
CA ASN A 214 -6.13 -19.64 -7.12
C ASN A 214 -5.18 -20.09 -8.24
N TYR A 215 -4.06 -19.38 -8.49
CA TYR A 215 -3.05 -19.82 -9.46
C TYR A 215 -2.44 -21.18 -9.08
N ARG A 216 -2.14 -21.40 -7.80
CA ARG A 216 -1.66 -22.71 -7.31
C ARG A 216 -2.67 -23.82 -7.51
N SER A 217 -3.94 -23.57 -7.25
CA SER A 217 -5.02 -24.54 -7.48
C SER A 217 -5.20 -24.87 -8.97
N ASN A 218 -4.61 -24.08 -9.85
CA ASN A 218 -4.68 -24.23 -11.30
C ASN A 218 -3.30 -24.41 -11.95
N SER A 219 -2.39 -25.09 -11.24
CA SER A 219 -1.00 -25.31 -11.68
C SER A 219 -0.86 -26.07 -13.01
N ALA A 220 -1.89 -26.79 -13.46
CA ALA A 220 -1.92 -27.39 -14.77
C ALA A 220 -1.96 -26.35 -15.92
N VAL A 221 -2.43 -25.14 -15.66
CA VAL A 221 -2.54 -24.05 -16.64
C VAL A 221 -1.61 -22.88 -16.31
N VAL A 222 -1.35 -22.64 -15.02
CA VAL A 222 -0.54 -21.51 -14.52
C VAL A 222 0.73 -22.06 -13.89
N LYS A 223 1.89 -21.78 -14.48
CA LYS A 223 3.21 -22.23 -13.95
C LYS A 223 3.88 -21.26 -13.00
N GLY A 224 3.40 -20.01 -12.93
CA GLY A 224 3.99 -18.94 -12.13
C GLY A 224 3.20 -17.66 -12.22
N TRP A 225 3.82 -16.57 -11.82
CA TRP A 225 3.23 -15.25 -11.96
C TRP A 225 4.32 -14.22 -12.27
N LYS A 226 3.90 -13.12 -12.88
CA LYS A 226 4.74 -11.95 -13.16
C LYS A 226 4.34 -10.80 -12.27
N TRP A 227 5.31 -9.99 -11.88
CA TRP A 227 5.03 -8.70 -11.25
C TRP A 227 4.37 -7.77 -12.28
N ASN A 228 3.19 -7.28 -11.98
CA ASN A 228 2.48 -6.31 -12.81
C ASN A 228 2.32 -5.01 -12.02
N SER A 229 3.12 -3.98 -12.39
CA SER A 229 3.09 -2.68 -11.75
C SER A 229 2.03 -1.76 -12.36
N THR A 230 1.68 -0.70 -11.63
CA THR A 230 0.95 0.43 -12.20
C THR A 230 1.92 1.26 -13.05
N LYS A 231 1.48 1.65 -14.26
CA LYS A 231 2.26 2.52 -15.15
C LYS A 231 1.75 3.95 -14.99
N ASP A 232 2.01 4.55 -13.83
CA ASP A 232 1.59 5.89 -13.48
C ASP A 232 2.64 6.59 -12.60
N ASN A 233 2.51 7.90 -12.43
CA ASN A 233 3.46 8.78 -11.74
C ASN A 233 3.55 8.59 -10.20
N VAL A 234 2.79 7.66 -9.62
CA VAL A 234 2.87 7.30 -8.21
C VAL A 234 3.36 5.85 -8.01
N CYS A 235 3.82 5.20 -9.09
CA CYS A 235 4.56 3.95 -9.01
C CYS A 235 5.98 4.21 -8.54
N CYS A 236 6.48 3.48 -7.55
CA CYS A 236 7.87 3.63 -7.10
C CYS A 236 8.86 2.98 -8.07
N LEU A 237 10.13 3.44 -8.07
CA LEU A 237 11.17 2.93 -8.95
C LEU A 237 11.39 1.43 -8.81
N ALA A 238 11.34 0.89 -7.57
CA ALA A 238 11.46 -0.54 -7.35
C ALA A 238 10.34 -1.34 -8.04
N CYS A 239 9.09 -0.86 -7.96
CA CYS A 239 7.97 -1.51 -8.62
C CYS A 239 8.05 -1.42 -10.15
N LEU A 240 8.55 -0.30 -10.71
CA LEU A 240 8.82 -0.18 -12.13
C LEU A 240 9.85 -1.21 -12.61
N ALA A 241 10.95 -1.35 -11.87
CA ALA A 241 12.03 -2.27 -12.19
C ALA A 241 11.65 -3.76 -11.99
N LEU A 242 10.69 -4.05 -11.10
CA LEU A 242 10.17 -5.41 -10.88
C LEU A 242 9.17 -5.84 -11.95
N ASP A 243 8.57 -4.90 -12.70
CA ASP A 243 7.51 -5.23 -13.67
C ASP A 243 8.00 -6.23 -14.72
N GLY A 244 7.22 -7.27 -14.94
CA GLY A 244 7.57 -8.37 -15.85
C GLY A 244 8.48 -9.44 -15.27
N GLN A 245 9.10 -9.23 -14.09
CA GLN A 245 9.86 -10.29 -13.43
C GLN A 245 8.94 -11.44 -13.04
N THR A 246 9.44 -12.68 -13.22
CA THR A 246 8.68 -13.91 -13.03
C THR A 246 9.01 -14.57 -11.69
N PHE A 247 7.99 -15.16 -11.08
CA PHE A 247 8.09 -15.86 -9.80
C PHE A 247 7.38 -17.21 -9.89
N SER A 248 7.90 -18.21 -9.18
CA SER A 248 7.28 -19.52 -9.09
C SER A 248 6.03 -19.49 -8.19
N LEU A 249 5.18 -20.51 -8.33
CA LEU A 249 4.00 -20.70 -7.48
C LEU A 249 4.34 -21.08 -6.04
N ASP A 250 5.59 -21.47 -5.75
CA ASP A 250 6.07 -21.76 -4.39
C ASP A 250 6.11 -20.51 -3.51
N LYS A 251 6.23 -19.32 -4.12
CA LYS A 251 6.09 -18.07 -3.42
C LYS A 251 4.65 -17.87 -2.95
N ASN A 252 4.42 -18.00 -1.65
CA ASN A 252 3.08 -17.94 -1.06
C ASN A 252 2.47 -16.53 -1.06
N PHE A 253 3.27 -15.51 -1.20
CA PHE A 253 2.84 -14.12 -1.18
C PHE A 253 3.66 -13.26 -2.13
N MET A 254 3.07 -12.18 -2.57
CA MET A 254 3.75 -11.12 -3.32
C MET A 254 4.32 -10.12 -2.31
N PRO A 255 5.67 -9.98 -2.20
CA PRO A 255 6.30 -9.13 -1.19
C PRO A 255 6.19 -7.64 -1.58
N ALA A 256 4.99 -7.10 -1.47
CA ALA A 256 4.66 -5.73 -1.84
C ALA A 256 4.66 -4.81 -0.61
N HIS A 257 5.29 -3.64 -0.74
CA HIS A 257 5.36 -2.63 0.32
C HIS A 257 3.99 -2.00 0.66
N PRO A 258 3.83 -1.32 1.79
CA PRO A 258 2.62 -0.57 2.10
C PRO A 258 2.21 0.38 0.97
N ASN A 259 0.91 0.52 0.74
CA ASN A 259 0.33 1.31 -0.37
C ASN A 259 0.67 0.82 -1.79
N CYS A 260 1.39 -0.29 -1.96
CA CYS A 260 1.70 -0.82 -3.28
C CYS A 260 0.42 -1.24 -4.02
N ARG A 261 0.30 -0.83 -5.29
CA ARG A 261 -0.87 -1.13 -6.16
C ARG A 261 -0.59 -2.22 -7.19
N CYS A 262 0.61 -2.79 -7.18
CA CYS A 262 1.00 -3.88 -8.07
C CYS A 262 0.22 -5.15 -7.77
N ALA A 263 0.05 -6.02 -8.77
CA ALA A 263 -0.67 -7.27 -8.65
C ALA A 263 0.07 -8.42 -9.38
N PRO A 264 -0.16 -9.69 -8.99
CA PRO A 264 0.41 -10.83 -9.69
C PRO A 264 -0.37 -11.08 -11.00
N GLU A 265 0.31 -11.03 -12.13
CA GLU A 265 -0.20 -11.41 -13.45
C GLU A 265 0.05 -12.92 -13.66
N PRO A 266 -0.93 -13.73 -14.11
CA PRO A 266 -0.70 -15.15 -14.31
C PRO A 266 0.30 -15.38 -15.43
N LEU A 267 1.24 -16.32 -15.19
CA LEU A 267 2.14 -16.86 -16.19
C LEU A 267 1.66 -18.28 -16.54
N THR A 268 1.09 -18.45 -17.73
CA THR A 268 0.60 -19.74 -18.19
C THR A 268 1.76 -20.69 -18.50
N VAL A 269 1.52 -21.99 -18.46
CA VAL A 269 2.40 -23.00 -19.06
C VAL A 269 2.50 -22.74 -20.56
N SER A 270 3.52 -23.31 -21.23
CA SER A 270 3.67 -23.11 -22.68
C SER A 270 2.43 -23.63 -23.42
N TYR A 271 2.12 -23.04 -24.55
CA TYR A 271 0.98 -23.49 -25.34
C TYR A 271 1.17 -24.91 -25.86
N LYS A 272 2.41 -25.31 -26.13
CA LYS A 272 2.77 -26.67 -26.46
C LYS A 272 2.41 -27.65 -25.32
N ASP A 273 2.71 -27.26 -24.06
CA ASP A 273 2.36 -28.10 -22.88
C ASP A 273 0.85 -28.15 -22.65
N LEU A 274 0.09 -27.16 -23.15
CA LEU A 274 -1.37 -27.17 -23.18
C LEU A 274 -1.94 -27.98 -24.37
N GLY A 275 -1.09 -28.62 -25.18
CA GLY A 275 -1.51 -29.38 -26.37
C GLY A 275 -1.86 -28.51 -27.57
N LEU A 276 -1.39 -27.26 -27.61
CA LEU A 276 -1.66 -26.32 -28.69
C LEU A 276 -0.44 -26.22 -29.62
N ASP A 277 -0.64 -26.39 -30.90
CA ASP A 277 0.42 -26.23 -31.92
C ASP A 277 0.45 -24.78 -32.42
N VAL A 278 0.71 -23.86 -31.50
CA VAL A 278 0.90 -22.44 -31.78
C VAL A 278 2.05 -21.89 -30.92
N PRO A 279 2.80 -20.87 -31.42
CA PRO A 279 3.87 -20.28 -30.63
C PRO A 279 3.31 -19.57 -29.38
N ASP A 280 4.12 -19.57 -28.31
CA ASP A 280 3.80 -18.80 -27.11
C ASP A 280 3.72 -17.30 -27.44
N LEU A 281 2.94 -16.56 -26.63
CA LEU A 281 2.86 -15.11 -26.78
C LEU A 281 4.23 -14.46 -26.48
N GLU A 282 4.58 -13.48 -27.32
CA GLU A 282 5.74 -12.64 -27.07
C GLU A 282 5.61 -11.92 -25.71
N PRO A 283 6.71 -11.76 -24.98
CA PRO A 283 6.71 -11.01 -23.75
C PRO A 283 6.13 -9.59 -23.93
N ARG A 284 5.26 -9.17 -23.05
CA ARG A 284 4.72 -7.81 -23.07
C ARG A 284 5.80 -6.78 -22.74
N ALA A 285 5.61 -5.55 -23.20
CA ALA A 285 6.40 -4.40 -22.76
C ALA A 285 6.29 -4.24 -21.23
N THR A 286 7.43 -4.07 -20.60
CA THR A 286 7.54 -3.87 -19.14
C THR A 286 7.23 -2.41 -18.74
N ALA A 287 7.14 -2.14 -17.45
CA ALA A 287 7.06 -0.76 -16.98
C ALA A 287 8.39 -0.01 -17.21
N THR A 288 9.52 -0.71 -17.27
CA THR A 288 10.80 -0.11 -17.66
C THR A 288 10.75 0.37 -19.12
N ASP A 289 10.19 -0.44 -20.04
CA ASP A 289 10.02 -0.03 -21.44
C ASP A 289 9.09 1.18 -21.55
N TRP A 290 7.99 1.17 -20.81
CA TRP A 290 7.07 2.32 -20.72
C TRP A 290 7.77 3.56 -20.17
N PHE A 291 8.52 3.43 -19.07
CA PHE A 291 9.27 4.53 -18.46
C PHE A 291 10.30 5.12 -19.42
N ASN A 292 11.03 4.28 -20.17
CA ASN A 292 12.02 4.72 -21.16
C ASN A 292 11.37 5.46 -22.34
N GLY A 293 10.08 5.23 -22.58
CA GLY A 293 9.30 5.95 -23.60
C GLY A 293 8.75 7.29 -23.14
N LEU A 294 8.86 7.65 -21.85
CA LEU A 294 8.44 8.94 -21.32
C LEU A 294 9.45 10.04 -21.69
N SER A 295 8.98 11.27 -21.75
CA SER A 295 9.88 12.44 -21.83
C SER A 295 10.75 12.55 -20.58
N GLU A 296 11.93 13.15 -20.70
CA GLU A 296 12.85 13.38 -19.57
C GLU A 296 12.17 14.09 -18.39
N GLY A 297 11.33 15.08 -18.66
CA GLY A 297 10.58 15.81 -17.64
C GLY A 297 9.56 14.92 -16.89
N GLU A 298 9.01 13.90 -17.54
CA GLU A 298 8.13 12.91 -16.91
C GLU A 298 8.94 11.88 -16.12
N GLN A 299 10.03 11.36 -16.68
CA GLN A 299 10.93 10.44 -15.98
C GLN A 299 11.46 11.04 -14.68
N ARG A 300 11.86 12.32 -14.70
CA ARG A 300 12.38 13.04 -13.54
C ARG A 300 11.41 13.05 -12.34
N LYS A 301 10.10 12.99 -12.57
CA LYS A 301 9.09 13.01 -11.50
C LYS A 301 9.15 11.79 -10.59
N PHE A 302 9.76 10.69 -11.03
CA PHE A 302 9.93 9.47 -10.24
C PHE A 302 11.11 9.53 -9.27
N PHE A 303 12.01 10.48 -9.43
CA PHE A 303 13.25 10.55 -8.69
C PHE A 303 13.29 11.75 -7.74
N THR A 304 14.07 11.62 -6.68
CA THR A 304 14.60 12.80 -6.00
C THR A 304 15.61 13.50 -6.91
N ALA A 305 15.87 14.79 -6.69
CA ALA A 305 16.82 15.54 -7.52
C ALA A 305 18.22 14.92 -7.55
N ALA A 306 18.68 14.34 -6.44
CA ALA A 306 19.97 13.66 -6.35
C ALA A 306 19.97 12.33 -7.11
N ALA A 307 18.92 11.51 -6.94
CA ALA A 307 18.79 10.24 -7.63
C ALA A 307 18.66 10.42 -9.14
N TRP A 308 17.96 11.45 -9.59
CA TRP A 308 17.85 11.77 -11.00
C TRP A 308 19.23 12.08 -11.64
N ARG A 309 20.05 12.91 -10.98
CA ARG A 309 21.41 13.17 -11.46
C ARG A 309 22.26 11.93 -11.55
N ALA A 310 22.19 11.07 -10.53
CA ALA A 310 22.93 9.81 -10.51
C ALA A 310 22.47 8.87 -11.63
N TYR A 311 21.18 8.85 -11.95
CA TYR A 311 20.61 8.08 -13.05
C TYR A 311 21.08 8.61 -14.41
N GLN A 312 21.04 9.94 -14.63
CA GLN A 312 21.53 10.56 -15.87
C GLN A 312 23.03 10.34 -16.09
N ASP A 313 23.84 10.37 -15.02
CA ASP A 313 25.27 10.09 -15.07
C ASP A 313 25.58 8.58 -15.27
N GLY A 314 24.58 7.72 -15.30
CA GLY A 314 24.78 6.27 -15.42
C GLY A 314 25.34 5.61 -14.15
N ALA A 315 25.38 6.33 -13.03
CA ALA A 315 25.90 5.81 -11.76
C ALA A 315 24.90 4.83 -11.07
N VAL A 316 23.63 4.90 -11.41
CA VAL A 316 22.57 3.98 -10.96
C VAL A 316 21.65 3.62 -12.11
N GLN A 317 21.08 2.43 -12.05
CA GLN A 317 20.03 1.94 -12.94
C GLN A 317 18.73 1.73 -12.16
N LEU A 318 17.58 1.57 -12.85
CA LEU A 318 16.29 1.34 -12.20
C LEU A 318 16.31 0.12 -11.29
N THR A 319 17.02 -0.94 -11.67
CA THR A 319 17.14 -2.18 -10.90
C THR A 319 17.89 -2.01 -9.56
N ASP A 320 18.74 -0.99 -9.45
CA ASP A 320 19.48 -0.73 -8.21
C ASP A 320 18.57 -0.20 -7.09
N PHE A 321 17.42 0.36 -7.47
CA PHE A 321 16.41 0.83 -6.51
C PHE A 321 15.60 -0.30 -5.89
N ILE A 322 15.75 -1.55 -6.33
CA ILE A 322 15.08 -2.69 -5.71
C ILE A 322 15.79 -3.05 -4.41
N GLY A 323 15.09 -2.93 -3.29
CA GLY A 323 15.54 -3.39 -1.98
C GLY A 323 14.54 -4.35 -1.36
N LEU A 324 15.02 -5.27 -0.52
CA LEU A 324 14.15 -6.10 0.31
C LEU A 324 14.23 -5.59 1.74
N GLN A 325 13.12 -5.11 2.26
CA GLN A 325 12.96 -4.67 3.65
C GLN A 325 12.26 -5.76 4.45
N LYS A 326 12.79 -6.07 5.62
CA LYS A 326 12.14 -6.90 6.62
C LYS A 326 11.40 -6.01 7.60
N SER A 327 10.13 -6.25 7.81
CA SER A 327 9.30 -5.50 8.74
C SER A 327 8.50 -6.44 9.61
N LYS A 328 8.52 -6.19 10.92
CA LYS A 328 7.69 -6.93 11.90
C LYS A 328 6.21 -6.60 11.76
N ASP A 329 5.90 -5.35 11.35
CA ASP A 329 4.52 -4.85 11.26
C ASP A 329 3.88 -5.15 9.90
N TRP A 330 4.67 -5.15 8.81
CA TRP A 330 4.16 -5.27 7.46
C TRP A 330 4.59 -6.55 6.73
N GLY A 331 5.49 -7.34 7.33
CA GLY A 331 6.15 -8.47 6.68
C GLY A 331 7.25 -8.01 5.72
N ASP A 332 7.91 -8.98 5.08
CA ASP A 332 8.97 -8.72 4.10
C ASP A 332 8.37 -8.11 2.83
N ALA A 333 9.01 -7.05 2.31
CA ALA A 333 8.53 -6.33 1.15
C ALA A 333 9.66 -5.80 0.27
N TYR A 334 9.45 -5.81 -1.05
CA TYR A 334 10.27 -5.00 -1.94
C TYR A 334 9.93 -3.53 -1.76
N VAL A 335 10.96 -2.73 -1.57
CA VAL A 335 10.88 -1.29 -1.33
C VAL A 335 11.88 -0.56 -2.21
N GLU A 336 11.64 0.73 -2.40
CA GLU A 336 12.59 1.61 -3.08
C GLU A 336 13.76 1.92 -2.13
N ARG A 337 14.99 1.65 -2.59
CA ARG A 337 16.22 2.01 -1.89
C ARG A 337 16.52 3.49 -2.07
N SER A 338 17.05 4.11 -1.03
CA SER A 338 17.58 5.46 -1.15
C SER A 338 18.89 5.47 -1.96
N LEU A 339 19.22 6.62 -2.55
CA LEU A 339 20.50 6.77 -3.25
C LEU A 339 21.71 6.47 -2.34
N LYS A 340 21.59 6.80 -1.05
CA LYS A 340 22.61 6.49 -0.05
C LYS A 340 22.77 5.00 0.20
N ASP A 341 21.66 4.23 0.16
CA ASP A 341 21.72 2.77 0.31
C ASP A 341 22.34 2.09 -0.92
N ILE A 342 22.25 2.74 -2.09
CA ILE A 342 22.80 2.23 -3.34
C ILE A 342 24.30 2.56 -3.46
N LEU A 343 24.67 3.83 -3.30
CA LEU A 343 26.02 4.33 -3.56
C LEU A 343 26.86 4.57 -2.30
N GLY A 344 26.31 4.39 -1.10
CA GLY A 344 27.06 4.67 0.13
C GLY A 344 27.53 6.12 0.21
N ASN A 345 28.81 6.33 0.49
CA ASN A 345 29.40 7.68 0.59
C ASN A 345 29.47 8.41 -0.75
N ASP A 346 29.50 7.70 -1.89
CA ASP A 346 29.53 8.30 -3.23
C ASP A 346 28.23 9.04 -3.58
N ALA A 347 27.15 8.76 -2.86
CA ALA A 347 25.92 9.51 -2.98
C ALA A 347 26.08 11.00 -2.66
N ASN A 348 27.06 11.37 -1.81
CA ASN A 348 27.28 12.74 -1.36
C ASN A 348 27.54 13.71 -2.52
N LYS A 349 28.22 13.26 -3.57
CA LYS A 349 28.47 14.09 -4.77
C LYS A 349 27.17 14.56 -5.45
N TYR A 350 26.08 13.79 -5.31
CA TYR A 350 24.79 14.10 -5.90
C TYR A 350 23.91 14.96 -4.98
N TYR A 351 24.17 14.97 -3.66
CA TYR A 351 23.47 15.85 -2.72
C TYR A 351 24.08 17.24 -2.67
N ALA A 352 25.39 17.37 -2.89
CA ALA A 352 26.13 18.62 -2.69
C ALA A 352 25.87 19.72 -3.74
N THR A 353 25.17 19.43 -4.85
CA THR A 353 24.96 20.39 -5.95
C THR A 353 23.70 21.24 -5.74
N ARG A 354 23.65 22.00 -4.61
CA ARG A 354 22.61 23.00 -4.34
C ARG A 354 23.18 24.38 -4.00
N ALA A 355 24.31 24.72 -4.58
CA ALA A 355 24.87 26.07 -4.46
C ALA A 355 25.39 26.52 -5.84
N ALA A 356 24.49 26.90 -6.71
CA ALA A 356 24.71 27.82 -7.82
C ALA A 356 23.37 28.38 -8.28
#